data_faebdca1b5c88f835e201cc343cf1e7c
#
_entry.id   faebdca1b5c88f835e201cc343cf1e7c
#
_cell.length_a   1.000
_cell.length_b   1.000
_cell.length_c   1.000
_cell.angle_alpha   90.00
_cell.angle_beta   90.00
_cell.angle_gamma   90.00
#
_symmetry.space_group_name_H-M   'P 1'
#
loop_
_entity.id
_entity.type
_entity.pdbx_description
1 polymer ?
#
loop_
_entity_poly.entity_id
_entity_poly.type
_entity_poly.pdbx_seq_one_letter_code
_entity_poly.pdbx_strand_id
1 'polypeptide(L)'
;MFDLINGIPVHPLVVHVVVVLLPLAILGTIAIALRTDWRTRYGHLVLASSAVATVLIPVATSSGESLEKHVGDPGKHAQLGDQLIWFAVPLLLLDVALVYLARRKPSQGTALKVVAALSVVAAVAAGVQVYRVGDSGARAAWGDKVASSHGR
;
A
#
# COMPACT_ATOMS: atom_id res chain seq x y z
N MET A 1 20.09 -8.99 8.81
CA MET A 1 20.69 -9.75 7.71
C MET A 1 20.29 -9.24 6.31
N PHE A 2 19.41 -8.24 6.21
CA PHE A 2 19.00 -7.63 4.94
C PHE A 2 19.27 -6.12 4.92
N ASP A 3 20.45 -5.73 5.38
CA ASP A 3 20.72 -4.30 5.58
C ASP A 3 21.20 -3.62 4.29
N LEU A 4 21.96 -4.32 3.45
CA LEU A 4 22.54 -3.76 2.22
C LEU A 4 22.52 -4.76 1.06
N ILE A 5 22.12 -4.32 -0.13
CA ILE A 5 22.36 -4.99 -1.41
C ILE A 5 23.33 -4.11 -2.20
N ASN A 6 24.54 -4.61 -2.49
CA ASN A 6 25.60 -3.85 -3.18
C ASN A 6 25.88 -2.46 -2.55
N GLY A 7 25.86 -2.36 -1.22
CA GLY A 7 26.09 -1.09 -0.51
C GLY A 7 24.87 -0.16 -0.41
N ILE A 8 23.71 -0.54 -0.96
CA ILE A 8 22.48 0.24 -0.90
C ILE A 8 21.54 -0.37 0.15
N PRO A 9 20.97 0.42 1.07
CA PRO A 9 19.99 -0.07 2.03
C PRO A 9 18.79 -0.73 1.33
N VAL A 10 18.37 -1.89 1.85
CA VAL A 10 17.24 -2.66 1.28
C VAL A 10 15.92 -1.90 1.46
N HIS A 11 15.75 -1.21 2.58
CA HIS A 11 14.53 -0.49 2.90
C HIS A 11 14.06 0.47 1.78
N PRO A 12 14.86 1.41 1.27
CA PRO A 12 14.44 2.27 0.17
C PRO A 12 14.04 1.50 -1.09
N LEU A 13 14.73 0.41 -1.42
CA LEU A 13 14.41 -0.38 -2.61
C LEU A 13 13.02 -1.04 -2.50
N VAL A 14 12.73 -1.67 -1.35
CA VAL A 14 11.44 -2.32 -1.11
C VAL A 14 10.32 -1.30 -1.01
N VAL A 15 10.55 -0.19 -0.31
CA VAL A 15 9.58 0.90 -0.17
C VAL A 15 9.17 1.46 -1.53
N HIS A 16 10.10 1.62 -2.48
CA HIS A 16 9.75 2.10 -3.83
C HIS A 16 8.76 1.18 -4.53
N VAL A 17 8.90 -0.14 -4.39
CA VAL A 17 7.94 -1.09 -4.95
C VAL A 17 6.57 -0.96 -4.28
N VAL A 18 6.52 -0.87 -2.95
CA VAL A 18 5.26 -0.71 -2.20
C VAL A 18 4.57 0.61 -2.56
N VAL A 19 5.32 1.73 -2.62
CA VAL A 19 4.80 3.08 -2.93
C VAL A 19 4.25 3.17 -4.36
N VAL A 20 4.67 2.32 -5.27
CA VAL A 20 4.11 2.25 -6.63
C VAL A 20 2.94 1.28 -6.69
N LEU A 21 3.13 0.04 -6.21
CA LEU A 21 2.14 -1.02 -6.39
C LEU A 21 0.89 -0.85 -5.52
N LEU A 22 1.03 -0.34 -4.28
CA LEU A 22 -0.13 -0.18 -3.40
C LEU A 22 -1.09 0.92 -3.87
N PRO A 23 -0.65 2.14 -4.23
CA PRO A 23 -1.52 3.12 -4.88
C PRO A 23 -2.14 2.62 -6.19
N LEU A 24 -1.38 1.89 -7.01
CA LEU A 24 -1.90 1.29 -8.24
C LEU A 24 -3.00 0.26 -7.93
N ALA A 25 -2.82 -0.59 -6.91
CA ALA A 25 -3.84 -1.52 -6.44
C ALA A 25 -5.08 -0.78 -5.93
N ILE A 26 -4.92 0.27 -5.11
CA ILE A 26 -6.02 1.09 -4.58
C ILE A 26 -6.86 1.68 -5.73
N LEU A 27 -6.23 2.35 -6.68
CA LEU A 27 -6.92 2.93 -7.83
C LEU A 27 -7.55 1.84 -8.71
N GLY A 28 -6.82 0.74 -8.92
CA GLY A 28 -7.31 -0.43 -9.64
C GLY A 28 -8.54 -1.06 -8.99
N THR A 29 -8.53 -1.22 -7.65
CA THR A 29 -9.66 -1.73 -6.87
C THR A 29 -10.90 -0.86 -7.06
N ILE A 30 -10.77 0.46 -6.94
CA ILE A 30 -11.87 1.39 -7.19
C ILE A 30 -12.39 1.23 -8.62
N ALA A 31 -11.51 1.16 -9.61
CA ALA A 31 -11.88 1.03 -11.01
C ALA A 31 -12.64 -0.28 -11.30
N ILE A 32 -12.15 -1.43 -10.79
CA ILE A 32 -12.80 -2.73 -10.99
C ILE A 32 -14.05 -2.91 -10.11
N ALA A 33 -14.15 -2.22 -8.98
CA ALA A 33 -15.37 -2.19 -8.18
C ALA A 33 -16.51 -1.47 -8.90
N LEU A 34 -16.22 -0.36 -9.58
CA LEU A 34 -17.20 0.48 -10.25
C LEU A 34 -17.53 0.02 -11.68
N ARG A 35 -16.60 -0.66 -12.38
CA ARG A 35 -16.76 -1.06 -13.78
C ARG A 35 -16.65 -2.56 -13.97
N THR A 36 -17.76 -3.19 -14.31
CA THR A 36 -17.86 -4.65 -14.50
C THR A 36 -16.92 -5.16 -15.60
N ASP A 37 -16.83 -4.45 -16.73
CA ASP A 37 -15.96 -4.85 -17.86
C ASP A 37 -14.47 -4.81 -17.47
N TRP A 38 -14.08 -3.82 -16.67
CA TRP A 38 -12.72 -3.71 -16.18
C TRP A 38 -12.39 -4.79 -15.14
N ARG A 39 -13.36 -5.20 -14.36
CA ARG A 39 -13.22 -6.28 -13.38
C ARG A 39 -12.84 -7.60 -14.03
N THR A 40 -13.50 -7.96 -15.12
CA THR A 40 -13.20 -9.18 -15.87
C THR A 40 -11.85 -9.11 -16.58
N ARG A 41 -11.50 -7.94 -17.12
CA ARG A 41 -10.28 -7.75 -17.91
C ARG A 41 -9.03 -7.53 -17.04
N TYR A 42 -9.12 -6.71 -16.02
CA TYR A 42 -7.97 -6.24 -15.23
C TYR A 42 -7.95 -6.74 -13.78
N GLY A 43 -9.00 -7.42 -13.31
CA GLY A 43 -9.08 -7.87 -11.92
C GLY A 43 -7.89 -8.71 -11.46
N HIS A 44 -7.31 -9.52 -12.34
CA HIS A 44 -6.12 -10.31 -12.02
C HIS A 44 -4.85 -9.45 -11.84
N LEU A 45 -4.72 -8.34 -12.56
CA LEU A 45 -3.60 -7.40 -12.42
C LEU A 45 -3.71 -6.62 -11.11
N VAL A 46 -4.92 -6.17 -10.77
CA VAL A 46 -5.20 -5.49 -9.50
C VAL A 46 -4.88 -6.43 -8.34
N LEU A 47 -5.36 -7.66 -8.40
CA LEU A 47 -5.10 -8.68 -7.38
C LEU A 47 -3.60 -8.97 -7.23
N ALA A 48 -2.86 -9.10 -8.34
CA ALA A 48 -1.42 -9.32 -8.31
C ALA A 48 -0.68 -8.12 -7.67
N SER A 49 -1.04 -6.88 -8.04
CA SER A 49 -0.45 -5.67 -7.46
C SER A 49 -0.74 -5.56 -5.95
N SER A 50 -1.98 -5.84 -5.54
CA SER A 50 -2.40 -5.84 -4.14
C SER A 50 -1.65 -6.93 -3.34
N ALA A 51 -1.53 -8.13 -3.88
CA ALA A 51 -0.83 -9.25 -3.24
C ALA A 51 0.67 -8.96 -3.07
N VAL A 52 1.35 -8.52 -4.12
CA VAL A 52 2.79 -8.19 -4.06
C VAL A 52 3.03 -7.05 -3.08
N ALA A 53 2.24 -5.97 -3.14
CA ALA A 53 2.37 -4.86 -2.21
C ALA A 53 2.18 -5.32 -0.76
N THR A 54 1.14 -6.13 -0.48
CA THR A 54 0.85 -6.63 0.87
C THR A 54 1.97 -7.51 1.42
N VAL A 55 2.55 -8.39 0.59
CA VAL A 55 3.68 -9.25 0.99
C VAL A 55 4.96 -8.45 1.25
N LEU A 56 5.17 -7.36 0.52
CA LEU A 56 6.36 -6.52 0.67
C LEU A 56 6.28 -5.55 1.85
N ILE A 57 5.10 -5.26 2.41
CA ILE A 57 4.96 -4.38 3.59
C ILE A 57 5.77 -4.91 4.79
N PRO A 58 5.65 -6.18 5.24
CA PRO A 58 6.47 -6.69 6.34
C PRO A 58 7.98 -6.64 6.05
N VAL A 59 8.37 -6.82 4.79
CA VAL A 59 9.79 -6.71 4.39
C VAL A 59 10.25 -5.25 4.49
N ALA A 60 9.39 -4.31 4.10
CA ALA A 60 9.68 -2.88 4.22
C ALA A 60 9.82 -2.46 5.70
N THR A 61 8.90 -2.88 6.59
CA THR A 61 8.96 -2.52 8.02
C THR A 61 10.18 -3.15 8.69
N SER A 62 10.45 -4.45 8.50
CA SER A 62 11.62 -5.11 9.08
C SER A 62 12.96 -4.51 8.60
N SER A 63 13.03 -4.15 7.31
CA SER A 63 14.23 -3.48 6.78
C SER A 63 14.35 -2.04 7.28
N GLY A 64 13.22 -1.37 7.58
CA GLY A 64 13.17 -0.06 8.22
C GLY A 64 13.74 -0.08 9.63
N GLU A 65 13.31 -1.02 10.47
CA GLU A 65 13.84 -1.25 11.83
C GLU A 65 15.36 -1.49 11.83
N SER A 66 15.87 -2.22 10.83
CA SER A 66 17.30 -2.42 10.66
C SER A 66 18.04 -1.12 10.31
N LEU A 67 17.42 -0.28 9.46
CA LEU A 67 17.98 1.00 9.05
C LEU A 67 17.99 2.02 10.21
N GLU A 68 16.98 2.02 11.08
CA GLU A 68 16.89 2.90 12.26
C GLU A 68 18.11 2.79 13.17
N LYS A 69 18.68 1.60 13.32
CA LYS A 69 19.89 1.38 14.11
C LYS A 69 21.12 2.15 13.60
N HIS A 70 21.09 2.60 12.35
CA HIS A 70 22.19 3.30 11.70
C HIS A 70 21.94 4.80 11.53
N VAL A 71 20.66 5.19 11.32
CA VAL A 71 20.32 6.60 11.00
C VAL A 71 19.47 7.27 12.07
N GLY A 72 19.02 6.53 13.09
CA GLY A 72 18.14 7.02 14.15
C GLY A 72 16.66 6.75 13.87
N ASP A 73 15.84 6.92 14.91
CA ASP A 73 14.40 6.65 14.87
C ASP A 73 13.65 7.69 14.02
N PRO A 74 12.95 7.28 12.94
CA PRO A 74 12.09 8.16 12.14
C PRO A 74 10.75 8.46 12.82
N GLY A 75 10.53 7.99 14.05
CA GLY A 75 9.41 8.30 14.91
C GLY A 75 8.06 7.93 14.31
N LYS A 76 7.23 8.93 14.02
CA LYS A 76 5.87 8.73 13.53
C LYS A 76 5.79 7.97 12.20
N HIS A 77 6.83 8.04 11.37
CA HIS A 77 6.88 7.33 10.09
C HIS A 77 6.92 5.81 10.28
N ALA A 78 7.76 5.31 11.19
CA ALA A 78 7.82 3.89 11.51
C ALA A 78 6.46 3.37 12.01
N GLN A 79 5.87 4.06 13.00
CA GLN A 79 4.56 3.67 13.56
C GLN A 79 3.45 3.60 12.51
N LEU A 80 3.40 4.56 11.57
CA LEU A 80 2.41 4.57 10.51
C LEU A 80 2.69 3.50 9.46
N GLY A 81 3.97 3.20 9.19
CA GLY A 81 4.41 2.11 8.32
C GLY A 81 3.95 0.74 8.84
N ASP A 82 4.13 0.48 10.13
CA ASP A 82 3.70 -0.76 10.79
C ASP A 82 2.18 -0.97 10.74
N GLN A 83 1.44 0.12 10.77
CA GLN A 83 -0.02 0.06 10.65
C GLN A 83 -0.51 -0.23 9.24
N LEU A 84 0.31 -0.06 8.20
CA LEU A 84 -0.10 -0.16 6.81
C LEU A 84 -0.65 -1.55 6.45
N ILE A 85 -0.10 -2.60 7.07
CA ILE A 85 -0.54 -3.99 6.85
C ILE A 85 -2.02 -4.20 7.20
N TRP A 86 -2.52 -3.52 8.23
CA TRP A 86 -3.91 -3.62 8.67
C TRP A 86 -4.91 -3.02 7.69
N PHE A 87 -4.46 -2.21 6.75
CA PHE A 87 -5.25 -1.68 5.64
C PHE A 87 -5.05 -2.48 4.35
N ALA A 88 -3.83 -2.96 4.11
CA ALA A 88 -3.51 -3.72 2.91
C ALA A 88 -4.13 -5.12 2.91
N VAL A 89 -4.15 -5.83 4.04
CA VAL A 89 -4.73 -7.17 4.13
C VAL A 89 -6.25 -7.17 3.86
N PRO A 90 -7.09 -6.32 4.49
CA PRO A 90 -8.50 -6.24 4.14
C PRO A 90 -8.74 -5.87 2.68
N LEU A 91 -7.93 -4.96 2.11
CA LEU A 91 -8.01 -4.59 0.69
C LEU A 91 -7.77 -5.82 -0.20
N LEU A 92 -6.68 -6.56 0.05
CA LEU A 92 -6.35 -7.78 -0.68
C LEU A 92 -7.47 -8.84 -0.60
N LEU A 93 -8.01 -9.08 0.61
CA LEU A 93 -9.08 -10.05 0.80
C LEU A 93 -10.36 -9.66 0.04
N LEU A 94 -10.68 -8.38 0.01
CA LEU A 94 -11.82 -7.86 -0.75
C LEU A 94 -11.57 -7.93 -2.26
N ASP A 95 -10.34 -7.69 -2.73
CA ASP A 95 -9.96 -7.89 -4.13
C ASP A 95 -10.11 -9.35 -4.56
N VAL A 96 -9.67 -10.30 -3.70
CA VAL A 96 -9.88 -11.74 -3.94
C VAL A 96 -11.38 -12.06 -4.04
N ALA A 97 -12.17 -11.60 -3.08
CA ALA A 97 -13.61 -11.84 -3.06
C ALA A 97 -14.30 -11.23 -4.29
N LEU A 98 -13.93 -10.00 -4.66
CA LEU A 98 -14.50 -9.28 -5.79
C LEU A 98 -14.23 -9.99 -7.12
N VAL A 99 -12.97 -10.41 -7.35
CA VAL A 99 -12.56 -11.13 -8.56
C VAL A 99 -13.17 -12.54 -8.60
N TYR A 100 -13.19 -13.24 -7.47
CA TYR A 100 -13.78 -14.58 -7.37
C TYR A 100 -15.28 -14.58 -7.65
N LEU A 101 -16.05 -13.69 -7.01
CA LEU A 101 -17.50 -13.59 -7.21
C LEU A 101 -17.84 -13.19 -8.64
N ALA A 102 -17.07 -12.30 -9.24
CA ALA A 102 -17.28 -11.89 -10.63
C ALA A 102 -17.10 -13.04 -11.63
N ARG A 103 -16.20 -13.98 -11.35
CA ARG A 103 -15.98 -15.17 -12.18
C ARG A 103 -17.05 -16.25 -11.99
N ARG A 104 -17.60 -16.37 -10.77
CA ARG A 104 -18.57 -17.42 -10.42
C ARG A 104 -20.01 -17.06 -10.79
N LYS A 105 -20.37 -15.78 -10.65
CA LYS A 105 -21.72 -15.26 -10.91
C LYS A 105 -21.62 -13.94 -11.67
N PRO A 106 -21.62 -13.96 -13.01
CA PRO A 106 -21.56 -12.74 -13.83
C PRO A 106 -22.76 -11.81 -13.62
N SER A 107 -23.93 -12.37 -13.19
CA SER A 107 -25.09 -11.55 -12.85
C SER A 107 -24.85 -10.77 -11.55
N GLN A 108 -25.18 -9.48 -11.56
CA GLN A 108 -25.01 -8.52 -10.47
C GLN A 108 -25.82 -8.87 -9.21
N GLY A 109 -25.44 -9.97 -8.53
CA GLY A 109 -26.08 -10.36 -7.27
C GLY A 109 -25.77 -9.35 -6.15
N THR A 110 -26.65 -9.28 -5.16
CA THR A 110 -26.49 -8.39 -3.99
C THR A 110 -25.13 -8.57 -3.32
N ALA A 111 -24.62 -9.80 -3.19
CA ALA A 111 -23.32 -10.08 -2.61
C ALA A 111 -22.17 -9.37 -3.37
N LEU A 112 -22.19 -9.39 -4.70
CA LEU A 112 -21.16 -8.72 -5.52
C LEU A 112 -21.20 -7.20 -5.33
N LYS A 113 -22.39 -6.60 -5.24
CA LYS A 113 -22.55 -5.16 -4.99
C LYS A 113 -22.02 -4.77 -3.60
N VAL A 114 -22.30 -5.57 -2.57
CA VAL A 114 -21.83 -5.35 -1.20
C VAL A 114 -20.30 -5.45 -1.17
N VAL A 115 -19.71 -6.49 -1.75
CA VAL A 115 -18.26 -6.64 -1.80
C VAL A 115 -17.62 -5.48 -2.57
N ALA A 116 -18.20 -5.06 -3.69
CA ALA A 116 -17.70 -3.91 -4.45
C ALA A 116 -17.72 -2.61 -3.61
N ALA A 117 -18.81 -2.35 -2.88
CA ALA A 117 -18.90 -1.20 -1.99
C ALA A 117 -17.85 -1.25 -0.86
N LEU A 118 -17.69 -2.41 -0.21
CA LEU A 118 -16.68 -2.61 0.83
C LEU A 118 -15.26 -2.45 0.28
N SER A 119 -15.00 -2.93 -0.95
CA SER A 119 -13.70 -2.76 -1.62
C SER A 119 -13.36 -1.29 -1.84
N VAL A 120 -14.34 -0.46 -2.23
CA VAL A 120 -14.13 0.99 -2.37
C VAL A 120 -13.81 1.63 -1.01
N VAL A 121 -14.54 1.27 0.05
CA VAL A 121 -14.27 1.80 1.41
C VAL A 121 -12.87 1.39 1.87
N ALA A 122 -12.48 0.12 1.71
CA ALA A 122 -11.15 -0.36 2.06
C ALA A 122 -10.04 0.34 1.24
N ALA A 123 -10.28 0.54 -0.06
CA ALA A 123 -9.35 1.25 -0.94
C ALA A 123 -9.14 2.71 -0.51
N VAL A 124 -10.20 3.42 -0.14
CA VAL A 124 -10.11 4.79 0.38
C VAL A 124 -9.36 4.81 1.71
N ALA A 125 -9.68 3.91 2.63
CA ALA A 125 -8.99 3.82 3.93
C ALA A 125 -7.49 3.53 3.75
N ALA A 126 -7.13 2.57 2.87
CA ALA A 126 -5.75 2.27 2.53
C ALA A 126 -5.05 3.49 1.88
N GLY A 127 -5.73 4.21 0.99
CA GLY A 127 -5.23 5.43 0.36
C GLY A 127 -4.91 6.53 1.37
N VAL A 128 -5.78 6.75 2.35
CA VAL A 128 -5.53 7.70 3.45
C VAL A 128 -4.31 7.28 4.26
N GLN A 129 -4.17 5.98 4.57
CA GLN A 129 -3.01 5.51 5.33
C GLN A 129 -1.71 5.64 4.52
N VAL A 130 -1.71 5.31 3.23
CA VAL A 130 -0.56 5.52 2.33
C VAL A 130 -0.13 6.99 2.31
N TYR A 131 -1.10 7.91 2.20
CA TYR A 131 -0.82 9.34 2.25
C TYR A 131 -0.15 9.75 3.57
N ARG A 132 -0.67 9.27 4.72
CA ARG A 132 -0.11 9.57 6.05
C ARG A 132 1.32 9.04 6.21
N VAL A 133 1.60 7.84 5.72
CA VAL A 133 2.94 7.26 5.70
C VAL A 133 3.87 8.10 4.83
N GLY A 134 3.44 8.47 3.63
CA GLY A 134 4.22 9.29 2.70
C GLY A 134 4.53 10.68 3.26
N ASP A 135 3.53 11.39 3.80
CA ASP A 135 3.71 12.72 4.42
C ASP A 135 4.67 12.66 5.62
N SER A 136 4.50 11.67 6.51
CA SER A 136 5.38 11.51 7.67
C SER A 136 6.82 11.20 7.27
N GLY A 137 7.02 10.38 6.23
CA GLY A 137 8.36 10.06 5.68
C GLY A 137 9.03 11.27 5.05
N ALA A 138 8.27 12.06 4.28
CA ALA A 138 8.77 13.31 3.70
C ALA A 138 9.21 14.31 4.79
N ARG A 139 8.42 14.45 5.87
CA ARG A 139 8.77 15.31 7.00
C ARG A 139 10.02 14.80 7.76
N ALA A 140 10.13 13.48 7.96
CA ALA A 140 11.31 12.90 8.62
C ALA A 140 12.59 13.13 7.79
N ALA A 141 12.51 13.06 6.46
CA ALA A 141 13.66 13.23 5.59
C ALA A 141 14.07 14.69 5.36
N TRP A 142 13.13 15.63 5.35
CA TRP A 142 13.33 17.00 4.86
C TRP A 142 12.96 18.11 5.84
N GLY A 143 12.23 17.81 6.93
CA GLY A 143 11.70 18.82 7.86
C GLY A 143 12.76 19.77 8.39
N ASP A 144 13.86 19.25 8.91
CA ASP A 144 14.94 20.06 9.49
C ASP A 144 15.75 20.84 8.43
N LYS A 145 15.89 20.26 7.23
CA LYS A 145 16.62 20.89 6.12
C LYS A 145 15.89 22.12 5.59
N VAL A 146 14.56 22.04 5.51
CA VAL A 146 13.73 23.17 5.05
C VAL A 146 13.66 24.26 6.13
N ALA A 147 13.53 23.90 7.40
CA ALA A 147 13.50 24.87 8.49
C ALA A 147 14.81 25.67 8.57
N SER A 148 15.97 25.03 8.39
CA SER A 148 17.27 25.69 8.41
C SER A 148 17.52 26.63 7.21
N SER A 149 16.84 26.43 6.09
CA SER A 149 16.98 27.28 4.89
C SER A 149 16.17 28.58 4.98
N HIS A 150 15.13 28.66 5.80
CA HIS A 150 14.30 29.85 5.99
C HIS A 150 14.77 30.77 7.13
N GLY A 151 15.82 30.37 7.86
CA GLY A 151 16.42 31.13 8.97
C GLY A 151 17.69 31.94 8.61
N ARG A 152 17.95 32.14 7.30
CA ARG A 152 19.07 32.98 6.83
C ARG A 152 18.58 34.19 6.07
#